data_3f46fcb8791cd8008b6ab77e694fdf8f
#
_entry.id   3f46fcb8791cd8008b6ab77e694fdf8f
#
_cell.length_a   1.000
_cell.length_b   1.000
_cell.length_c   1.000
_cell.angle_alpha   90.00
_cell.angle_beta   90.00
_cell.angle_gamma   90.00
#
_symmetry.space_group_name_H-M   'P 1'
#
loop_
_entity.id
_entity.type
_entity.pdbx_description
1 polymer ?
#
loop_
_entity_poly.entity_id
_entity_poly.type
_entity_poly.pdbx_seq_one_letter_code
_entity_poly.pdbx_strand_id
1 'polypeptide(L)'
;MILHLHFKDGAKDLIGAALVVAMAQGIMQVLGGSDPTTPTVINTVMYGISQALSGLSGAFAAVLMYLFQSVFNFFVVSGSGQAAITMPIMAPLADLLGVSRQTSVLAFQLGDAFTNLIVPTSGCLIGSLAIAKIEWSKWIKFMWKFLGILMIGAIITILIAVGIGF
;
A
#
# COMPACT_ATOMS: atom_id res chain seq x y z
N MET A 1 -2.84 22.29 -30.49
CA MET A 1 -3.09 20.87 -30.83
C MET A 1 -2.33 19.90 -29.91
N ILE A 2 -1.04 20.07 -29.66
CA ILE A 2 -0.21 19.20 -28.82
C ILE A 2 -0.71 19.18 -27.35
N LEU A 3 -0.99 20.34 -26.75
CA LEU A 3 -1.48 20.46 -25.36
C LEU A 3 -2.81 19.72 -25.16
N HIS A 4 -3.71 19.75 -26.13
CA HIS A 4 -5.00 19.05 -26.07
C HIS A 4 -4.84 17.52 -26.12
N LEU A 5 -3.83 17.02 -26.83
CA LEU A 5 -3.51 15.58 -26.87
C LEU A 5 -2.97 15.11 -25.52
N HIS A 6 -2.03 15.82 -24.94
CA HIS A 6 -1.48 15.48 -23.60
C HIS A 6 -2.54 15.56 -22.50
N PHE A 7 -3.43 16.54 -22.55
CA PHE A 7 -4.56 16.62 -21.60
C PHE A 7 -5.50 15.42 -21.75
N LYS A 8 -5.78 15.01 -23.00
CA LYS A 8 -6.66 13.88 -23.30
C LYS A 8 -6.06 12.55 -22.82
N ASP A 9 -4.76 12.38 -22.95
CA ASP A 9 -4.06 11.17 -22.51
C ASP A 9 -3.99 11.13 -20.98
N GLY A 10 -3.65 12.22 -20.32
CA GLY A 10 -3.71 12.30 -18.86
C GLY A 10 -5.12 12.09 -18.28
N ALA A 11 -6.17 12.58 -18.97
CA ALA A 11 -7.54 12.32 -18.55
C ALA A 11 -7.95 10.85 -18.67
N LYS A 12 -7.46 10.12 -19.69
CA LYS A 12 -7.68 8.68 -19.83
C LYS A 12 -7.07 7.89 -18.68
N ASP A 13 -5.87 8.25 -18.26
CA ASP A 13 -5.19 7.61 -17.13
C ASP A 13 -5.96 7.83 -15.82
N LEU A 14 -6.50 9.04 -15.61
CA LEU A 14 -7.36 9.33 -14.45
C LEU A 14 -8.67 8.55 -14.47
N ILE A 15 -9.28 8.34 -15.63
CA ILE A 15 -10.51 7.53 -15.75
C ILE A 15 -10.23 6.09 -15.32
N GLY A 16 -9.10 5.51 -15.74
CA GLY A 16 -8.70 4.17 -15.33
C GLY A 16 -8.58 4.04 -13.81
N ALA A 17 -7.90 4.98 -13.17
CA ALA A 17 -7.79 5.03 -11.71
C ALA A 17 -9.15 5.19 -11.01
N ALA A 18 -10.01 6.08 -11.51
CA ALA A 18 -11.35 6.29 -10.97
C ALA A 18 -12.23 5.02 -11.08
N LEU A 19 -12.14 4.28 -12.18
CA LEU A 19 -12.86 3.02 -12.36
C LEU A 19 -12.37 1.95 -11.37
N VAL A 20 -11.06 1.82 -11.14
CA VAL A 20 -10.51 0.89 -10.15
C VAL A 20 -11.02 1.21 -8.75
N VAL A 21 -11.04 2.49 -8.36
CA VAL A 21 -11.58 2.93 -7.07
C VAL A 21 -13.08 2.62 -6.97
N ALA A 22 -13.85 2.90 -8.02
CA ALA A 22 -15.29 2.61 -8.05
C ALA A 22 -15.58 1.09 -7.93
N MET A 23 -14.81 0.26 -8.61
CA MET A 23 -14.93 -1.20 -8.52
C MET A 23 -14.56 -1.70 -7.12
N ALA A 24 -13.49 -1.18 -6.51
CA ALA A 24 -13.11 -1.51 -5.14
C ALA A 24 -14.21 -1.14 -4.13
N GLN A 25 -14.84 0.02 -4.28
CA GLN A 25 -16.00 0.41 -3.46
C GLN A 25 -17.21 -0.50 -3.71
N GLY A 26 -17.43 -0.94 -4.94
CA GLY A 26 -18.46 -1.93 -5.26
C GLY A 26 -18.22 -3.26 -4.54
N ILE A 27 -16.99 -3.76 -4.53
CA ILE A 27 -16.60 -4.96 -3.78
C ILE A 27 -16.87 -4.78 -2.28
N MET A 28 -16.52 -3.63 -1.70
CA MET A 28 -16.78 -3.32 -0.30
C MET A 28 -18.29 -3.35 0.02
N GLN A 29 -19.14 -2.83 -0.87
CA GLN A 29 -20.60 -2.89 -0.70
C GLN A 29 -21.13 -4.33 -0.74
N VAL A 30 -20.62 -5.16 -1.65
CA VAL A 30 -20.99 -6.58 -1.75
C VAL A 30 -20.53 -7.37 -0.51
N LEU A 31 -19.38 -7.05 0.04
CA LEU A 31 -18.84 -7.67 1.27
C LEU A 31 -19.52 -7.17 2.55
N GLY A 32 -20.44 -6.20 2.45
CA GLY A 32 -21.27 -5.73 3.54
C GLY A 32 -20.92 -4.33 4.07
N GLY A 33 -20.16 -3.55 3.32
CA GLY A 33 -19.81 -2.19 3.69
C GLY A 33 -18.82 -2.10 4.85
N SER A 34 -18.70 -0.91 5.41
CA SER A 34 -17.74 -0.58 6.47
C SER A 34 -18.38 -0.40 7.86
N ASP A 35 -19.63 -0.81 8.06
CA ASP A 35 -20.31 -0.73 9.35
C ASP A 35 -19.83 -1.86 10.28
N PRO A 36 -19.09 -1.57 11.35
CA PRO A 36 -18.54 -2.58 12.25
C PRO A 36 -19.60 -3.29 13.10
N THR A 37 -20.84 -2.80 13.11
CA THR A 37 -21.92 -3.33 13.96
C THR A 37 -22.75 -4.41 13.27
N THR A 38 -22.63 -4.55 11.96
CA THR A 38 -23.39 -5.53 11.17
C THR A 38 -22.59 -6.82 10.93
N PRO A 39 -23.24 -8.01 11.02
CA PRO A 39 -22.58 -9.27 10.71
C PRO A 39 -22.36 -9.41 9.20
N THR A 40 -21.21 -9.01 8.71
CA THR A 40 -20.83 -9.05 7.31
C THR A 40 -19.61 -9.94 7.09
N VAL A 41 -19.38 -10.35 5.82
CA VAL A 41 -18.20 -11.15 5.48
C VAL A 41 -16.93 -10.41 5.84
N ILE A 42 -16.87 -9.10 5.56
CA ILE A 42 -15.68 -8.30 5.88
C ILE A 42 -15.45 -8.21 7.38
N ASN A 43 -16.50 -8.00 8.18
CA ASN A 43 -16.38 -7.94 9.64
C ASN A 43 -15.95 -9.28 10.22
N THR A 44 -16.39 -10.41 9.66
CA THR A 44 -15.95 -11.74 10.08
C THR A 44 -14.46 -11.96 9.80
N VAL A 45 -13.99 -11.57 8.60
CA VAL A 45 -12.57 -11.64 8.24
C VAL A 45 -11.75 -10.70 9.13
N MET A 46 -12.21 -9.46 9.32
CA MET A 46 -11.56 -8.45 10.16
C MET A 46 -11.46 -8.92 11.61
N TYR A 47 -12.54 -9.49 12.15
CA TYR A 47 -12.55 -10.05 13.50
C TYR A 47 -11.57 -11.22 13.62
N GLY A 48 -11.53 -12.13 12.64
CA GLY A 48 -10.56 -13.24 12.63
C GLY A 48 -9.11 -12.75 12.62
N ILE A 49 -8.79 -11.76 11.79
CA ILE A 49 -7.46 -11.14 11.75
C ILE A 49 -7.16 -10.43 13.08
N SER A 50 -8.10 -9.66 13.61
CA SER A 50 -7.95 -8.95 14.88
C SER A 50 -7.71 -9.94 16.04
N GLN A 51 -8.41 -11.07 16.08
CA GLN A 51 -8.20 -12.12 17.06
C GLN A 51 -6.82 -12.78 16.92
N ALA A 52 -6.39 -13.06 15.71
CA ALA A 52 -5.06 -13.62 15.46
C ALA A 52 -3.92 -12.66 15.85
N LEU A 53 -4.18 -11.36 15.77
CA LEU A 53 -3.26 -10.30 16.17
C LEU A 53 -3.52 -9.77 17.59
N SER A 54 -4.53 -10.30 18.29
CA SER A 54 -4.87 -9.92 19.65
C SER A 54 -3.69 -10.23 20.58
N GLY A 55 -3.29 -9.25 21.36
CA GLY A 55 -2.10 -9.33 22.22
C GLY A 55 -0.83 -8.72 21.63
N LEU A 56 -0.83 -8.35 20.34
CA LEU A 56 0.25 -7.55 19.77
C LEU A 56 0.08 -6.06 20.13
N SER A 57 1.19 -5.39 20.41
CA SER A 57 1.15 -3.94 20.58
C SER A 57 0.77 -3.26 19.25
N GLY A 58 0.05 -2.12 19.30
CA GLY A 58 -0.29 -1.34 18.10
C GLY A 58 0.93 -0.98 17.26
N ALA A 59 2.08 -0.76 17.90
CA ALA A 59 3.35 -0.51 17.22
C ALA A 59 3.79 -1.72 16.35
N PHE A 60 3.68 -2.94 16.88
CA PHE A 60 4.02 -4.14 16.13
C PHE A 60 3.02 -4.39 14.98
N ALA A 61 1.74 -4.14 15.23
CA ALA A 61 0.70 -4.23 14.21
C ALA A 61 0.96 -3.25 13.04
N ALA A 62 1.35 -2.01 13.33
CA ALA A 62 1.69 -1.02 12.31
C ALA A 62 2.90 -1.46 11.45
N VAL A 63 3.92 -2.06 12.06
CA VAL A 63 5.07 -2.63 11.33
C VAL A 63 4.63 -3.79 10.44
N LEU A 64 3.76 -4.67 10.93
CA LEU A 64 3.20 -5.76 10.11
C LEU A 64 2.38 -5.24 8.93
N MET A 65 1.58 -4.18 9.13
CA MET A 65 0.89 -3.51 8.03
C MET A 65 1.86 -3.00 6.97
N TYR A 66 2.96 -2.37 7.38
CA TYR A 66 4.01 -1.91 6.48
C TYR A 66 4.64 -3.07 5.68
N LEU A 67 5.01 -4.16 6.35
CA LEU A 67 5.59 -5.33 5.69
C LEU A 67 4.59 -5.96 4.71
N PHE A 68 3.33 -6.06 5.10
CA PHE A 68 2.27 -6.52 4.21
C PHE A 68 2.17 -5.65 2.95
N GLN A 69 2.11 -4.33 3.09
CA GLN A 69 2.04 -3.42 1.96
C GLN A 69 3.28 -3.53 1.05
N SER A 70 4.46 -3.69 1.65
CA SER A 70 5.71 -3.90 0.90
C SER A 70 5.71 -5.17 0.06
N VAL A 71 5.19 -6.28 0.61
CA VAL A 71 5.05 -7.55 -0.12
C VAL A 71 3.94 -7.45 -1.16
N PHE A 72 2.82 -6.82 -0.82
CA PHE A 72 1.66 -6.69 -1.71
C PHE A 72 1.99 -5.85 -2.95
N ASN A 73 2.84 -4.83 -2.81
CA ASN A 73 3.31 -4.02 -3.93
C ASN A 73 4.03 -4.84 -5.01
N PHE A 74 4.64 -5.96 -4.66
CA PHE A 74 5.24 -6.86 -5.65
C PHE A 74 4.21 -7.40 -6.67
N PHE A 75 2.97 -7.59 -6.22
CA PHE A 75 1.88 -8.11 -7.05
C PHE A 75 1.08 -6.99 -7.73
N VAL A 76 0.92 -5.84 -7.07
CA VAL A 76 0.10 -4.72 -7.54
C VAL A 76 0.95 -3.44 -7.52
N VAL A 77 1.75 -3.26 -8.56
CA VAL A 77 2.66 -2.12 -8.73
C VAL A 77 1.91 -0.90 -9.25
N SER A 78 1.03 -0.38 -8.42
CA SER A 78 0.25 0.83 -8.71
C SER A 78 -0.22 1.42 -7.40
N GLY A 79 0.32 2.57 -7.00
CA GLY A 79 -0.04 3.20 -5.73
C GLY A 79 -1.54 3.37 -5.55
N SER A 80 -2.25 3.92 -6.54
CA SER A 80 -3.72 4.06 -6.48
C SER A 80 -4.45 2.71 -6.50
N GLY A 81 -3.99 1.77 -7.32
CA GLY A 81 -4.57 0.42 -7.39
C GLY A 81 -4.35 -0.36 -6.09
N GLN A 82 -3.15 -0.32 -5.53
CA GLN A 82 -2.86 -0.94 -4.25
C GLN A 82 -3.69 -0.32 -3.13
N ALA A 83 -3.75 1.02 -3.05
CA ALA A 83 -4.57 1.73 -2.06
C ALA A 83 -6.05 1.34 -2.17
N ALA A 84 -6.60 1.30 -3.38
CA ALA A 84 -8.00 0.94 -3.63
C ALA A 84 -8.34 -0.48 -3.13
N ILE A 85 -7.40 -1.41 -3.21
CA ILE A 85 -7.59 -2.80 -2.79
C ILE A 85 -7.33 -2.96 -1.28
N THR A 86 -6.25 -2.37 -0.76
CA THR A 86 -5.78 -2.67 0.60
C THR A 86 -6.35 -1.74 1.66
N MET A 87 -6.53 -0.45 1.37
CA MET A 87 -6.94 0.53 2.39
C MET A 87 -8.36 0.31 2.93
N PRO A 88 -9.36 -0.14 2.14
CA PRO A 88 -10.65 -0.50 2.67
C PRO A 88 -10.61 -1.58 3.78
N ILE A 89 -9.58 -2.42 3.78
CA ILE A 89 -9.36 -3.46 4.79
C ILE A 89 -8.44 -2.94 5.89
N MET A 90 -7.34 -2.27 5.52
CA MET A 90 -6.32 -1.84 6.46
C MET A 90 -6.78 -0.72 7.40
N ALA A 91 -7.61 0.22 6.93
CA ALA A 91 -8.07 1.32 7.77
C ALA A 91 -8.97 0.85 8.94
N PRO A 92 -10.03 0.04 8.72
CA PRO A 92 -10.79 -0.54 9.83
C PRO A 92 -9.96 -1.49 10.72
N LEU A 93 -9.02 -2.24 10.13
CA LEU A 93 -8.12 -3.10 10.89
C LEU A 93 -7.23 -2.28 11.83
N ALA A 94 -6.73 -1.12 11.38
CA ALA A 94 -5.96 -0.21 12.22
C ALA A 94 -6.77 0.24 13.44
N ASP A 95 -8.04 0.63 13.25
CA ASP A 95 -8.93 1.00 14.34
C ASP A 95 -9.07 -0.12 15.38
N LEU A 96 -9.25 -1.38 14.93
CA LEU A 96 -9.38 -2.55 15.81
C LEU A 96 -8.09 -2.84 16.60
N LEU A 97 -6.93 -2.51 16.04
CA LEU A 97 -5.62 -2.76 16.65
C LEU A 97 -5.08 -1.55 17.42
N GLY A 98 -5.88 -0.49 17.57
CA GLY A 98 -5.49 0.72 18.28
C GLY A 98 -4.39 1.52 17.56
N VAL A 99 -4.29 1.38 16.23
CA VAL A 99 -3.41 2.15 15.36
C VAL A 99 -4.22 3.24 14.66
N SER A 100 -3.70 4.45 14.56
CA SER A 100 -4.40 5.50 13.82
C SER A 100 -4.49 5.17 12.33
N ARG A 101 -5.56 5.65 11.68
CA ARG A 101 -5.70 5.49 10.22
C ARG A 101 -4.59 6.21 9.46
N GLN A 102 -4.09 7.32 9.97
CA GLN A 102 -2.96 8.05 9.39
C GLN A 102 -1.69 7.20 9.40
N THR A 103 -1.40 6.51 10.49
CA THR A 103 -0.26 5.57 10.57
C THR A 103 -0.45 4.40 9.60
N SER A 104 -1.67 3.90 9.42
CA SER A 104 -1.96 2.87 8.40
C SER A 104 -1.71 3.37 6.97
N VAL A 105 -2.08 4.61 6.66
CA VAL A 105 -1.76 5.25 5.38
C VAL A 105 -0.25 5.45 5.22
N LEU A 106 0.44 5.85 6.27
CA LEU A 106 1.91 6.00 6.27
C LEU A 106 2.59 4.66 6.00
N ALA A 107 2.13 3.57 6.62
CA ALA A 107 2.62 2.22 6.39
C ALA A 107 2.43 1.79 4.92
N PHE A 108 1.28 2.08 4.33
CA PHE A 108 1.02 1.86 2.91
C PHE A 108 1.99 2.67 2.04
N GLN A 109 2.12 3.98 2.27
CA GLN A 109 2.93 4.89 1.46
C GLN A 109 4.41 4.47 1.46
N LEU A 110 4.97 4.16 2.62
CA LEU A 110 6.35 3.72 2.74
C LEU A 110 6.57 2.33 2.12
N GLY A 111 5.60 1.44 2.25
CA GLY A 111 5.63 0.11 1.66
C GLY A 111 5.61 0.14 0.14
N ASP A 112 4.71 0.91 -0.45
CA ASP A 112 4.61 1.11 -1.90
C ASP A 112 5.87 1.81 -2.43
N ALA A 113 6.25 2.96 -1.86
CA ALA A 113 7.31 3.80 -2.40
C ALA A 113 8.67 3.09 -2.44
N PHE A 114 9.08 2.45 -1.34
CA PHE A 114 10.43 1.90 -1.25
C PHE A 114 10.59 0.61 -2.04
N THR A 115 9.57 -0.23 -2.09
CA THR A 115 9.64 -1.47 -2.85
C THR A 115 9.59 -1.23 -4.36
N ASN A 116 8.98 -0.15 -4.82
CA ASN A 116 9.02 0.26 -6.23
C ASN A 116 10.42 0.51 -6.78
N LEU A 117 11.41 0.73 -5.91
CA LEU A 117 12.82 0.88 -6.31
C LEU A 117 13.46 -0.43 -6.80
N ILE A 118 12.86 -1.58 -6.50
CA ILE A 118 13.45 -2.89 -6.84
C ILE A 118 12.49 -3.85 -7.54
N VAL A 119 11.19 -3.62 -7.46
CA VAL A 119 10.18 -4.56 -7.98
C VAL A 119 10.28 -4.66 -9.50
N PRO A 120 10.51 -5.85 -10.08
CA PRO A 120 10.71 -6.03 -11.52
C PRO A 120 9.41 -5.84 -12.33
N THR A 121 8.28 -5.84 -11.68
CA THR A 121 6.97 -5.57 -12.29
C THR A 121 6.68 -4.06 -12.41
N SER A 122 7.53 -3.19 -11.84
CA SER A 122 7.44 -1.74 -12.00
C SER A 122 7.85 -1.31 -13.41
N GLY A 123 6.87 -0.95 -14.24
CA GLY A 123 7.11 -0.46 -15.60
C GLY A 123 8.00 0.79 -15.61
N CYS A 124 7.86 1.66 -14.60
CA CYS A 124 8.69 2.85 -14.47
C CYS A 124 10.16 2.48 -14.20
N LEU A 125 10.42 1.56 -13.29
CA LEU A 125 11.77 1.07 -12.98
C LEU A 125 12.39 0.38 -14.20
N ILE A 126 11.70 -0.61 -14.77
CA ILE A 126 12.24 -1.39 -15.89
C ILE A 126 12.44 -0.51 -17.13
N GLY A 127 11.52 0.42 -17.40
CA GLY A 127 11.68 1.39 -18.49
C GLY A 127 12.90 2.29 -18.31
N SER A 128 13.12 2.80 -17.10
CA SER A 128 14.30 3.62 -16.77
C SER A 128 15.60 2.83 -16.91
N LEU A 129 15.63 1.60 -16.41
CA LEU A 129 16.81 0.72 -16.52
C LEU A 129 17.11 0.34 -17.98
N ALA A 130 16.08 0.12 -18.80
CA ALA A 130 16.24 -0.16 -20.21
C ALA A 130 16.88 1.03 -20.96
N ILE A 131 16.42 2.26 -20.70
CA ILE A 131 17.00 3.49 -21.26
C ILE A 131 18.47 3.65 -20.81
N ALA A 132 18.74 3.40 -19.53
CA ALA A 132 20.10 3.48 -18.95
C ALA A 132 21.00 2.30 -19.37
N LYS A 133 20.46 1.26 -20.05
CA LYS A 133 21.16 0.02 -20.41
C LYS A 133 21.75 -0.71 -19.19
N ILE A 134 21.05 -0.66 -18.07
CA ILE A 134 21.43 -1.33 -16.82
C ILE A 134 20.57 -2.57 -16.65
N GLU A 135 21.19 -3.71 -16.43
CA GLU A 135 20.47 -4.94 -16.10
C GLU A 135 19.85 -4.84 -14.69
N TRP A 136 18.62 -5.28 -14.54
CA TRP A 136 17.91 -5.29 -13.27
C TRP A 136 18.68 -6.03 -12.16
N SER A 137 19.36 -7.12 -12.49
CA SER A 137 20.21 -7.89 -11.55
C SER A 137 21.38 -7.06 -10.99
N LYS A 138 21.97 -6.20 -11.84
CA LYS A 138 23.03 -5.27 -11.39
C LYS A 138 22.47 -4.17 -10.53
N TRP A 139 21.28 -3.65 -10.91
CA TRP A 139 20.57 -2.63 -10.14
C TRP A 139 20.25 -3.10 -8.72
N ILE A 140 19.70 -4.30 -8.55
CA ILE A 140 19.39 -4.86 -7.24
C ILE A 140 20.66 -5.00 -6.39
N LYS A 141 21.75 -5.54 -6.94
CA LYS A 141 23.03 -5.65 -6.22
C LYS A 141 23.57 -4.31 -5.74
N PHE A 142 23.26 -3.24 -6.44
CA PHE A 142 23.61 -1.89 -6.03
C PHE A 142 22.65 -1.37 -4.95
N MET A 143 21.35 -1.55 -5.16
CA MET A 143 20.30 -0.92 -4.34
C MET A 143 20.01 -1.65 -3.03
N TRP A 144 20.29 -2.93 -2.88
CA TRP A 144 19.82 -3.72 -1.74
C TRP A 144 20.25 -3.18 -0.36
N LYS A 145 21.47 -2.64 -0.26
CA LYS A 145 21.95 -2.04 1.01
C LYS A 145 21.21 -0.75 1.31
N PHE A 146 21.03 0.09 0.29
CA PHE A 146 20.29 1.34 0.42
C PHE A 146 18.83 1.08 0.76
N LEU A 147 18.20 0.11 0.09
CA LEU A 147 16.85 -0.33 0.42
C LEU A 147 16.74 -0.81 1.86
N GLY A 148 17.70 -1.58 2.35
CA GLY A 148 17.74 -2.03 3.75
C GLY A 148 17.73 -0.85 4.74
N ILE A 149 18.52 0.19 4.46
CA ILE A 149 18.53 1.42 5.26
C ILE A 149 17.16 2.12 5.20
N LEU A 150 16.57 2.25 4.01
CA LEU A 150 15.25 2.84 3.85
C LEU A 150 14.15 2.06 4.60
N MET A 151 14.19 0.73 4.52
CA MET A 151 13.21 -0.12 5.23
C MET A 151 13.34 0.00 6.75
N ILE A 152 14.55 0.06 7.28
CA ILE A 152 14.79 0.31 8.71
C ILE A 152 14.29 1.71 9.09
N GLY A 153 14.61 2.71 8.27
CA GLY A 153 14.12 4.08 8.46
C GLY A 153 12.59 4.15 8.46
N ALA A 154 11.92 3.41 7.55
CA ALA A 154 10.46 3.30 7.52
C ALA A 154 9.90 2.71 8.82
N ILE A 155 10.48 1.62 9.30
CA ILE A 155 10.06 0.99 10.57
C ILE A 155 10.22 1.99 11.73
N ILE A 156 11.35 2.68 11.82
CA ILE A 156 11.57 3.70 12.86
C ILE A 156 10.53 4.82 12.75
N THR A 157 10.26 5.30 11.55
CA THR A 157 9.26 6.35 11.31
C THR A 157 7.87 5.92 11.74
N ILE A 158 7.47 4.68 11.42
CA ILE A 158 6.19 4.12 11.81
C ILE A 158 6.09 3.97 13.34
N LEU A 159 7.15 3.50 14.00
CA LEU A 159 7.19 3.38 15.45
C LEU A 159 7.06 4.75 16.14
N ILE A 160 7.73 5.78 15.60
CA ILE A 160 7.59 7.15 16.07
C ILE A 160 6.15 7.64 15.86
N ALA A 161 5.57 7.42 14.66
CA ALA A 161 4.20 7.83 14.35
C ALA A 161 3.18 7.22 15.34
N VAL A 162 3.31 5.93 15.63
CA VAL A 162 2.47 5.29 16.67
C VAL A 162 2.71 5.91 18.04
N GLY A 163 3.97 6.18 18.41
CA GLY A 163 4.32 6.75 19.72
C GLY A 163 3.78 8.15 19.97
N ILE A 164 3.67 8.97 18.92
CA ILE A 164 3.11 10.34 19.00
C ILE A 164 1.60 10.40 18.75
N GLY A 165 0.98 9.26 18.40
CA GLY A 165 -0.47 9.21 18.08
C GLY A 165 -0.83 9.84 16.73
N PHE A 166 0.13 9.82 15.77
CA PHE A 166 -0.05 10.40 14.43
C PHE A 166 -1.20 9.77 13.67
#